data_d489f794b7fa5cdb066356ffafcc034d
#
_entry.id   d489f794b7fa5cdb066356ffafcc034d
#
_cell.length_a   1.000
_cell.length_b   1.000
_cell.length_c   1.000
_cell.angle_alpha   90.00
_cell.angle_beta   90.00
_cell.angle_gamma   90.00
#
_symmetry.space_group_name_H-M   'P 1'
#
loop_
_entity.id
_entity.type
_entity.pdbx_description
1 polymer ?
#
loop_
_entity_poly.entity_id
_entity_poly.type
_entity_poly.pdbx_seq_one_letter_code
_entity_poly.pdbx_strand_id
1 'polypeptide(L)'
;GARIETANLALGKRLRAALWAAGGPLVVLDGANVIDPRLIRFLGQQSGSCVAMRGENAARAVALCLDPTVADAIPADATDLRAVADALLATGRVSVLDEAAFPAYIDKLRRSLPYWIYTVSDAATRRTLERQLFWDNYKGSTDLLTRYVYPPLVWPMVRFCTRFGIHPNVVTIVSIILAFAAVPLWADGQWFWGFVCAYGMSVLDSVDGKVARLTLTDSKIGNVLDHGLDQVHPPFWYYAWALGLGATSAADPLYMAAIWLIVFYVADRVVLGIAKRRIGHALHSSTPLDERVRSIIARRNITMTIMAAALLAGAGGPGLIIVTAWQGLTLLWHGARTAWLGFLSPQEMRPEA
;
A
#
# COMPACT_ATOMS: atom_id res chain seq x y z
N GLY A 1 -26.91 8.19 3.55
CA GLY A 1 -26.97 6.92 4.25
C GLY A 1 -27.49 5.83 3.33
N ALA A 2 -26.97 4.61 3.41
CA ALA A 2 -27.47 3.49 2.62
C ALA A 2 -28.91 3.15 3.08
N ARG A 3 -29.83 3.12 2.13
CA ARG A 3 -31.22 2.72 2.38
C ARG A 3 -31.42 1.31 1.85
N ILE A 4 -31.70 0.36 2.73
CA ILE A 4 -32.06 -1.01 2.36
C ILE A 4 -33.57 -1.10 2.31
N GLU A 5 -34.16 -1.27 1.13
CA GLU A 5 -35.59 -1.52 0.96
C GLU A 5 -35.83 -3.00 0.65
N THR A 6 -36.60 -3.65 1.49
CA THR A 6 -37.05 -5.05 1.37
C THR A 6 -38.51 -5.14 0.94
N ALA A 7 -38.89 -4.47 -0.14
CA ALA A 7 -40.25 -4.56 -0.64
C ALA A 7 -40.43 -5.66 -1.71
N ASN A 8 -41.58 -6.33 -1.75
CA ASN A 8 -41.99 -7.33 -2.75
C ASN A 8 -42.20 -6.77 -4.17
N LEU A 9 -41.60 -5.64 -4.49
CA LEU A 9 -41.70 -4.99 -5.80
C LEU A 9 -40.49 -5.34 -6.66
N ALA A 10 -40.68 -5.46 -7.97
CA ALA A 10 -39.60 -5.63 -8.93
C ALA A 10 -38.57 -4.50 -8.78
N LEU A 11 -37.27 -4.82 -8.99
CA LEU A 11 -36.15 -3.89 -8.81
C LEU A 11 -36.35 -2.60 -9.61
N GLY A 12 -36.84 -2.69 -10.84
CA GLY A 12 -37.08 -1.53 -11.69
C GLY A 12 -38.04 -0.51 -11.10
N LYS A 13 -39.16 -0.99 -10.52
CA LYS A 13 -40.13 -0.11 -9.83
C LYS A 13 -39.50 0.56 -8.60
N ARG A 14 -38.73 -0.19 -7.84
CA ARG A 14 -38.04 0.33 -6.64
C ARG A 14 -37.03 1.41 -7.01
N LEU A 15 -36.24 1.19 -8.07
CA LEU A 15 -35.24 2.15 -8.54
C LEU A 15 -35.89 3.44 -9.05
N ARG A 16 -36.99 3.33 -9.83
CA ARG A 16 -37.73 4.51 -10.26
C ARG A 16 -38.20 5.34 -9.06
N ALA A 17 -38.81 4.70 -8.07
CA ALA A 17 -39.29 5.39 -6.87
C ALA A 17 -38.15 6.02 -6.06
N ALA A 18 -37.01 5.32 -5.94
CA ALA A 18 -35.82 5.83 -5.24
C ALA A 18 -35.20 7.05 -5.93
N LEU A 19 -35.13 7.04 -7.27
CA LEU A 19 -34.63 8.18 -8.04
C LEU A 19 -35.53 9.41 -7.91
N TRP A 20 -36.83 9.23 -8.00
CA TRP A 20 -37.78 10.32 -7.78
C TRP A 20 -37.70 10.90 -6.37
N ALA A 21 -37.56 10.04 -5.36
CA ALA A 21 -37.52 10.46 -3.96
C ALA A 21 -36.18 11.15 -3.59
N ALA A 22 -35.09 10.80 -4.28
CA ALA A 22 -33.77 11.36 -3.97
C ALA A 22 -33.59 12.79 -4.48
N GLY A 23 -34.28 13.18 -5.54
CA GLY A 23 -34.18 14.50 -6.15
C GLY A 23 -32.80 14.83 -6.74
N GLY A 24 -31.91 13.85 -6.87
CA GLY A 24 -30.55 13.99 -7.39
C GLY A 24 -29.94 12.64 -7.76
N PRO A 25 -28.70 12.63 -8.29
CA PRO A 25 -28.02 11.41 -8.75
C PRO A 25 -27.88 10.35 -7.64
N LEU A 26 -28.14 9.10 -7.99
CA LEU A 26 -27.98 7.94 -7.11
C LEU A 26 -26.89 7.01 -7.63
N VAL A 27 -25.99 6.57 -6.74
CA VAL A 27 -25.11 5.44 -7.01
C VAL A 27 -25.80 4.15 -6.60
N VAL A 28 -26.00 3.26 -7.55
CA VAL A 28 -26.71 2.00 -7.37
C VAL A 28 -25.75 0.84 -7.52
N LEU A 29 -25.69 0.00 -6.51
CA LEU A 29 -24.75 -1.10 -6.38
C LEU A 29 -25.50 -2.41 -6.12
N ASP A 30 -25.02 -3.51 -6.70
CA ASP A 30 -25.51 -4.85 -6.39
C ASP A 30 -24.82 -5.36 -5.11
N GLY A 31 -25.59 -5.73 -4.11
CA GLY A 31 -25.09 -6.28 -2.85
C GLY A 31 -24.39 -7.64 -2.98
N ALA A 32 -24.55 -8.36 -4.09
CA ALA A 32 -23.81 -9.57 -4.41
C ALA A 32 -22.38 -9.28 -4.91
N ASN A 33 -22.06 -8.02 -5.22
CA ASN A 33 -20.78 -7.60 -5.72
C ASN A 33 -19.90 -6.97 -4.64
N VAL A 34 -18.61 -7.27 -4.70
CA VAL A 34 -17.57 -6.53 -3.98
C VAL A 34 -17.00 -5.48 -4.95
N ILE A 35 -17.07 -4.22 -4.56
CA ILE A 35 -16.81 -3.09 -5.45
C ILE A 35 -15.69 -2.23 -4.88
N ASP A 36 -14.81 -1.75 -5.77
CA ASP A 36 -13.72 -0.84 -5.42
C ASP A 36 -14.30 0.46 -4.79
N PRO A 37 -13.90 0.81 -3.55
CA PRO A 37 -14.39 2.03 -2.90
C PRO A 37 -14.03 3.32 -3.67
N ARG A 38 -12.98 3.29 -4.50
CA ARG A 38 -12.60 4.42 -5.36
C ARG A 38 -13.63 4.62 -6.47
N LEU A 39 -14.11 3.51 -7.05
CA LEU A 39 -15.15 3.55 -8.06
C LEU A 39 -16.44 4.14 -7.50
N ILE A 40 -16.84 3.78 -6.29
CA ILE A 40 -18.05 4.33 -5.65
C ILE A 40 -17.94 5.84 -5.51
N ARG A 41 -16.77 6.34 -5.05
CA ARG A 41 -16.53 7.80 -4.94
C ARG A 41 -16.52 8.47 -6.30
N PHE A 42 -15.89 7.86 -7.28
CA PHE A 42 -15.78 8.39 -8.64
C PHE A 42 -17.17 8.48 -9.31
N LEU A 43 -17.99 7.42 -9.17
CA LEU A 43 -19.39 7.44 -9.66
C LEU A 43 -20.21 8.55 -8.99
N GLY A 44 -20.02 8.78 -7.69
CA GLY A 44 -20.72 9.85 -6.98
C GLY A 44 -20.29 11.27 -7.37
N GLN A 45 -19.24 11.43 -8.15
CA GLN A 45 -18.74 12.72 -8.65
C GLN A 45 -19.13 12.97 -10.12
N GLN A 46 -19.75 11.99 -10.79
CA GLN A 46 -20.15 12.15 -12.18
C GLN A 46 -21.32 13.13 -12.29
N SER A 47 -21.29 13.97 -13.31
CA SER A 47 -22.33 14.96 -13.59
C SER A 47 -23.52 14.41 -14.41
N GLY A 48 -23.49 13.13 -14.78
CA GLY A 48 -24.53 12.48 -15.61
C GLY A 48 -24.66 11.00 -15.29
N SER A 49 -25.65 10.37 -15.92
CA SER A 49 -25.88 8.94 -15.76
C SER A 49 -24.83 8.12 -16.51
N CYS A 50 -24.17 7.19 -15.79
CA CYS A 50 -23.16 6.31 -16.36
C CYS A 50 -23.21 4.90 -15.75
N VAL A 51 -22.63 3.95 -16.50
CA VAL A 51 -22.53 2.53 -16.11
C VAL A 51 -21.06 2.13 -16.08
N ALA A 52 -20.57 1.73 -14.91
CA ALA A 52 -19.30 1.04 -14.77
C ALA A 52 -19.54 -0.47 -14.91
N MET A 53 -18.72 -1.13 -15.74
CA MET A 53 -18.88 -2.55 -16.04
C MET A 53 -17.54 -3.26 -15.97
N ARG A 54 -17.53 -4.50 -15.42
CA ARG A 54 -16.36 -5.39 -15.40
C ARG A 54 -16.80 -6.83 -15.64
N GLY A 55 -15.91 -7.60 -16.28
CA GLY A 55 -16.15 -8.98 -16.68
C GLY A 55 -16.68 -9.09 -18.10
N GLU A 56 -16.77 -10.32 -18.60
CA GLU A 56 -17.22 -10.66 -19.94
C GLU A 56 -18.57 -11.40 -19.89
N ASN A 57 -19.39 -11.20 -20.92
CA ASN A 57 -20.66 -11.91 -21.12
C ASN A 57 -21.59 -11.91 -19.90
N ALA A 58 -22.12 -13.09 -19.58
CA ALA A 58 -23.11 -13.29 -18.50
C ALA A 58 -22.59 -12.99 -17.08
N ALA A 59 -21.29 -12.99 -16.85
CA ALA A 59 -20.66 -12.69 -15.57
C ALA A 59 -20.31 -11.19 -15.39
N ARG A 60 -20.79 -10.31 -16.26
CA ARG A 60 -20.46 -8.88 -16.22
C ARG A 60 -21.13 -8.19 -15.04
N ALA A 61 -20.33 -7.81 -14.08
CA ALA A 61 -20.77 -7.04 -12.91
C ALA A 61 -20.94 -5.57 -13.28
N VAL A 62 -21.94 -4.91 -12.68
CA VAL A 62 -22.28 -3.51 -12.98
C VAL A 62 -22.38 -2.68 -11.72
N ALA A 63 -22.06 -1.39 -11.85
CA ALA A 63 -22.35 -0.35 -10.88
C ALA A 63 -22.85 0.88 -11.66
N LEU A 64 -23.90 1.53 -11.17
CA LEU A 64 -24.59 2.60 -11.88
C LEU A 64 -24.48 3.92 -11.13
N CYS A 65 -24.35 5.01 -11.86
CA CYS A 65 -24.72 6.34 -11.39
C CYS A 65 -25.90 6.80 -12.24
N LEU A 66 -27.03 7.08 -11.65
CA LEU A 66 -28.27 7.40 -12.34
C LEU A 66 -28.81 8.75 -11.86
N ASP A 67 -29.08 9.64 -12.80
CA ASP A 67 -29.80 10.88 -12.59
C ASP A 67 -31.30 10.62 -12.63
N PRO A 68 -32.16 11.34 -11.89
CA PRO A 68 -33.61 11.22 -11.95
C PRO A 68 -34.22 11.30 -13.37
N THR A 69 -33.57 12.00 -14.29
CA THR A 69 -34.01 12.15 -15.68
C THR A 69 -34.08 10.84 -16.50
N VAL A 70 -33.39 9.79 -16.04
CA VAL A 70 -33.42 8.47 -16.70
C VAL A 70 -34.44 7.51 -16.06
N ALA A 71 -35.14 7.93 -15.03
CA ALA A 71 -36.03 7.05 -14.27
C ALA A 71 -37.12 6.38 -15.13
N ASP A 72 -37.69 7.11 -16.10
CA ASP A 72 -38.73 6.60 -17.00
C ASP A 72 -38.24 5.51 -17.94
N ALA A 73 -36.95 5.53 -18.29
CA ALA A 73 -36.31 4.56 -19.17
C ALA A 73 -35.95 3.23 -18.46
N ILE A 74 -36.02 3.15 -17.13
CA ILE A 74 -35.76 1.92 -16.39
C ILE A 74 -36.95 0.97 -16.60
N PRO A 75 -36.75 -0.30 -17.07
CA PRO A 75 -37.85 -1.26 -17.18
C PRO A 75 -38.50 -1.54 -15.81
N ALA A 76 -39.82 -1.42 -15.72
CA ALA A 76 -40.51 -1.61 -14.46
C ALA A 76 -40.45 -3.05 -13.91
N ASP A 77 -40.28 -4.01 -14.78
CA ASP A 77 -40.20 -5.46 -14.54
C ASP A 77 -38.73 -5.96 -14.39
N ALA A 78 -37.72 -5.08 -14.49
CA ALA A 78 -36.34 -5.47 -14.31
C ALA A 78 -36.12 -6.14 -12.94
N THR A 79 -35.45 -7.29 -12.94
CA THR A 79 -35.21 -8.12 -11.77
C THR A 79 -33.81 -7.93 -11.19
N ASP A 80 -32.87 -7.46 -12.02
CA ASP A 80 -31.46 -7.23 -11.65
C ASP A 80 -30.89 -5.95 -12.24
N LEU A 81 -29.75 -5.48 -11.69
CA LEU A 81 -29.11 -4.24 -12.12
C LEU A 81 -28.52 -4.31 -13.53
N ARG A 82 -28.22 -5.49 -13.99
CA ARG A 82 -27.68 -5.68 -15.34
C ARG A 82 -28.76 -5.44 -16.40
N ALA A 83 -29.96 -6.01 -16.21
CA ALA A 83 -31.09 -5.75 -17.09
C ALA A 83 -31.42 -4.25 -17.17
N VAL A 84 -31.30 -3.55 -16.03
CA VAL A 84 -31.44 -2.08 -15.99
C VAL A 84 -30.34 -1.40 -16.80
N ALA A 85 -29.08 -1.81 -16.61
CA ALA A 85 -27.93 -1.24 -17.32
C ALA A 85 -28.05 -1.42 -18.85
N ASP A 86 -28.37 -2.64 -19.28
CA ASP A 86 -28.49 -2.98 -20.71
C ASP A 86 -29.65 -2.21 -21.36
N ALA A 87 -30.79 -2.10 -20.68
CA ALA A 87 -31.92 -1.31 -21.17
C ALA A 87 -31.61 0.19 -21.26
N LEU A 88 -30.94 0.75 -20.26
CA LEU A 88 -30.55 2.17 -20.26
C LEU A 88 -29.51 2.48 -21.35
N LEU A 89 -28.55 1.60 -21.56
CA LEU A 89 -27.56 1.73 -22.64
C LEU A 89 -28.22 1.68 -24.02
N ALA A 90 -29.21 0.81 -24.22
CA ALA A 90 -29.96 0.71 -25.47
C ALA A 90 -30.74 1.99 -25.79
N THR A 91 -31.13 2.77 -24.79
CA THR A 91 -31.80 4.07 -25.00
C THR A 91 -30.84 5.21 -25.36
N GLY A 92 -29.53 5.02 -25.25
CA GLY A 92 -28.52 6.06 -25.45
C GLY A 92 -28.53 7.18 -24.38
N ARG A 93 -29.32 7.04 -23.31
CA ARG A 93 -29.41 8.05 -22.23
C ARG A 93 -28.32 7.90 -21.19
N VAL A 94 -27.62 6.77 -21.20
CA VAL A 94 -26.54 6.43 -20.25
C VAL A 94 -25.34 6.01 -21.06
N SER A 95 -24.17 6.47 -20.67
CA SER A 95 -22.88 6.08 -21.26
C SER A 95 -22.16 5.03 -20.44
N VAL A 96 -21.34 4.24 -21.09
CA VAL A 96 -20.35 3.41 -20.38
C VAL A 96 -19.30 4.33 -19.79
N LEU A 97 -18.91 4.08 -18.54
CA LEU A 97 -17.87 4.83 -17.88
C LEU A 97 -16.54 4.68 -18.65
N ASP A 98 -15.95 5.82 -19.01
CA ASP A 98 -14.63 5.83 -19.61
C ASP A 98 -13.58 5.40 -18.58
N GLU A 99 -12.96 4.26 -18.83
CA GLU A 99 -11.90 3.73 -17.95
C GLU A 99 -10.66 4.64 -17.91
N ALA A 100 -10.39 5.38 -19.00
CA ALA A 100 -9.26 6.30 -19.06
C ALA A 100 -9.47 7.53 -18.15
N ALA A 101 -10.73 7.91 -17.89
CA ALA A 101 -11.05 8.98 -16.96
C ALA A 101 -10.95 8.57 -15.48
N PHE A 102 -10.88 7.27 -15.19
CA PHE A 102 -10.78 6.79 -13.82
C PHE A 102 -9.37 7.03 -13.23
N PRO A 103 -9.24 7.62 -12.02
CA PRO A 103 -7.94 7.87 -11.39
C PRO A 103 -7.31 6.55 -10.91
N ALA A 104 -6.68 5.83 -11.84
CA ALA A 104 -6.11 4.51 -11.59
C ALA A 104 -4.88 4.54 -10.69
N TYR A 105 -4.13 5.65 -10.64
CA TYR A 105 -2.92 5.76 -9.84
C TYR A 105 -3.23 5.90 -8.34
N ILE A 106 -2.58 5.07 -7.52
CA ILE A 106 -2.73 5.07 -6.08
C ILE A 106 -1.40 5.48 -5.45
N ASP A 107 -1.31 6.72 -4.95
CA ASP A 107 -0.09 7.28 -4.34
C ASP A 107 0.49 6.39 -3.22
N LYS A 108 -0.36 5.88 -2.34
CA LYS A 108 0.06 5.01 -1.23
C LYS A 108 0.68 3.69 -1.71
N LEU A 109 0.26 3.19 -2.87
CA LEU A 109 0.78 1.96 -3.49
C LEU A 109 1.85 2.24 -4.54
N ARG A 110 1.98 3.47 -5.01
CA ARG A 110 2.91 3.87 -6.08
C ARG A 110 2.76 3.02 -7.34
N ARG A 111 1.51 2.77 -7.72
CA ARG A 111 1.16 1.99 -8.91
C ARG A 111 -0.24 2.33 -9.40
N SER A 112 -0.45 2.17 -10.68
CA SER A 112 -1.77 2.26 -11.29
C SER A 112 -2.51 0.93 -11.17
N LEU A 113 -3.75 0.98 -10.71
CA LEU A 113 -4.66 -0.16 -10.64
C LEU A 113 -6.00 0.28 -11.22
N PRO A 114 -6.52 -0.38 -12.26
CA PRO A 114 -7.86 -0.13 -12.74
C PRO A 114 -8.87 -0.41 -11.63
N TYR A 115 -10.06 0.16 -11.72
CA TYR A 115 -11.13 -0.20 -10.79
C TYR A 115 -11.56 -1.65 -10.98
N TRP A 116 -12.15 -2.23 -9.95
CA TRP A 116 -12.63 -3.60 -9.99
C TRP A 116 -14.04 -3.72 -9.42
N ILE A 117 -14.81 -4.65 -10.00
CA ILE A 117 -16.11 -5.11 -9.53
C ILE A 117 -16.08 -6.63 -9.65
N TYR A 118 -16.33 -7.33 -8.55
CA TYR A 118 -16.30 -8.80 -8.49
C TYR A 118 -17.60 -9.35 -7.94
N THR A 119 -18.20 -10.27 -8.66
CA THR A 119 -19.33 -11.04 -8.15
C THR A 119 -18.81 -12.23 -7.36
N VAL A 120 -19.25 -12.38 -6.11
CA VAL A 120 -18.85 -13.49 -5.23
C VAL A 120 -19.98 -14.51 -5.19
N SER A 121 -19.88 -15.53 -6.01
CA SER A 121 -20.91 -16.60 -6.12
C SER A 121 -20.65 -17.77 -5.18
N ASP A 122 -19.39 -18.08 -4.89
CA ASP A 122 -19.01 -19.27 -4.14
C ASP A 122 -17.71 -19.09 -3.33
N ALA A 123 -17.34 -20.12 -2.56
CA ALA A 123 -16.14 -20.10 -1.73
C ALA A 123 -14.82 -20.09 -2.56
N ALA A 124 -14.83 -20.62 -3.78
CA ALA A 124 -13.66 -20.63 -4.64
C ALA A 124 -13.39 -19.23 -5.20
N THR A 125 -14.44 -18.59 -5.74
CA THR A 125 -14.40 -17.19 -6.21
C THR A 125 -13.96 -16.26 -5.09
N ARG A 126 -14.49 -16.44 -3.87
CA ARG A 126 -14.08 -15.66 -2.69
C ARG A 126 -12.58 -15.81 -2.41
N ARG A 127 -12.03 -17.04 -2.42
CA ARG A 127 -10.59 -17.26 -2.17
C ARG A 127 -9.71 -16.63 -3.24
N THR A 128 -10.13 -16.69 -4.50
CA THR A 128 -9.43 -16.04 -5.61
C THR A 128 -9.41 -14.53 -5.42
N LEU A 129 -10.55 -13.94 -5.08
CA LEU A 129 -10.68 -12.52 -4.82
C LEU A 129 -9.85 -12.06 -3.61
N GLU A 130 -9.90 -12.80 -2.48
CA GLU A 130 -9.07 -12.51 -1.31
C GLU A 130 -7.57 -12.46 -1.70
N ARG A 131 -7.12 -13.43 -2.52
CA ARG A 131 -5.73 -13.49 -3.01
C ARG A 131 -5.40 -12.31 -3.92
N GLN A 132 -6.29 -11.96 -4.85
CA GLN A 132 -6.10 -10.83 -5.75
C GLN A 132 -6.03 -9.51 -4.98
N LEU A 133 -6.97 -9.24 -4.09
CA LEU A 133 -6.97 -8.04 -3.25
C LEU A 133 -5.70 -7.93 -2.40
N PHE A 134 -5.18 -9.05 -1.91
CA PHE A 134 -3.91 -9.07 -1.19
C PHE A 134 -2.73 -8.62 -2.08
N TRP A 135 -2.65 -9.16 -3.31
CA TRP A 135 -1.58 -8.80 -4.26
C TRP A 135 -1.73 -7.37 -4.79
N ASP A 136 -2.95 -6.92 -4.98
CA ASP A 136 -3.24 -5.55 -5.40
C ASP A 136 -2.85 -4.52 -4.32
N ASN A 137 -2.76 -4.94 -3.07
CA ASN A 137 -2.28 -4.11 -1.96
C ASN A 137 -0.74 -4.08 -1.80
N TYR A 138 0.03 -4.73 -2.68
CA TYR A 138 1.48 -4.56 -2.71
C TYR A 138 1.87 -3.25 -3.39
N LYS A 139 2.85 -2.57 -2.78
CA LYS A 139 3.45 -1.36 -3.37
C LYS A 139 4.24 -1.72 -4.63
N GLY A 140 4.14 -0.94 -5.68
CA GLY A 140 4.89 -1.16 -6.93
C GLY A 140 6.40 -1.13 -6.69
N SER A 141 6.87 -0.12 -5.97
CA SER A 141 8.29 0.03 -5.62
C SER A 141 8.55 -0.35 -4.15
N THR A 142 9.27 -1.46 -3.93
CA THR A 142 9.64 -1.97 -2.59
C THR A 142 11.00 -2.70 -2.65
N ASP A 143 11.56 -3.11 -1.49
CA ASP A 143 12.79 -3.87 -1.42
C ASP A 143 12.59 -5.36 -1.75
N LEU A 144 13.70 -6.07 -2.03
CA LEU A 144 13.69 -7.47 -2.46
C LEU A 144 13.03 -8.41 -1.44
N LEU A 145 13.28 -8.22 -0.14
CA LEU A 145 12.72 -9.09 0.89
C LEU A 145 11.20 -8.93 0.96
N THR A 146 10.72 -7.69 0.99
CA THR A 146 9.28 -7.39 1.00
C THR A 146 8.58 -7.91 -0.24
N ARG A 147 9.28 -7.95 -1.39
CA ARG A 147 8.69 -8.37 -2.67
C ARG A 147 8.63 -9.90 -2.81
N TYR A 148 9.68 -10.61 -2.40
CA TYR A 148 9.85 -12.03 -2.72
C TYR A 148 9.82 -12.95 -1.50
N VAL A 149 10.29 -12.48 -0.33
CA VAL A 149 10.42 -13.32 0.87
C VAL A 149 9.21 -13.19 1.81
N TYR A 150 8.70 -11.98 2.00
CA TYR A 150 7.64 -11.74 2.98
C TYR A 150 6.22 -12.17 2.57
N PRO A 151 5.82 -12.24 1.29
CA PRO A 151 4.44 -12.54 0.92
C PRO A 151 3.87 -13.82 1.56
N PRO A 152 4.58 -14.97 1.58
CA PRO A 152 4.07 -16.19 2.20
C PRO A 152 3.89 -16.08 3.72
N LEU A 153 4.63 -15.19 4.39
CA LEU A 153 4.50 -14.93 5.83
C LEU A 153 3.38 -13.92 6.12
N VAL A 154 3.29 -12.88 5.31
CA VAL A 154 2.33 -11.78 5.48
C VAL A 154 0.91 -12.22 5.15
N TRP A 155 0.71 -13.05 4.12
CA TRP A 155 -0.62 -13.52 3.71
C TRP A 155 -1.45 -14.16 4.83
N PRO A 156 -0.96 -15.20 5.53
CA PRO A 156 -1.72 -15.83 6.60
C PRO A 156 -1.97 -14.87 7.78
N MET A 157 -1.01 -13.97 8.06
CA MET A 157 -1.16 -13.00 9.15
C MET A 157 -2.21 -11.93 8.84
N VAL A 158 -2.23 -11.40 7.62
CA VAL A 158 -3.27 -10.46 7.17
C VAL A 158 -4.64 -11.13 7.26
N ARG A 159 -4.74 -12.37 6.77
CA ARG A 159 -5.98 -13.15 6.83
C ARG A 159 -6.44 -13.43 8.25
N PHE A 160 -5.51 -13.72 9.15
CA PHE A 160 -5.80 -13.88 10.59
C PHE A 160 -6.32 -12.57 11.18
N CYS A 161 -5.61 -11.46 10.99
CA CYS A 161 -6.02 -10.16 11.52
C CYS A 161 -7.39 -9.73 11.01
N THR A 162 -7.66 -9.88 9.71
CA THR A 162 -8.96 -9.50 9.13
C THR A 162 -10.09 -10.40 9.61
N ARG A 163 -9.84 -11.71 9.79
CA ARG A 163 -10.84 -12.66 10.27
C ARG A 163 -11.26 -12.39 11.72
N PHE A 164 -10.30 -12.02 12.58
CA PHE A 164 -10.55 -11.78 14.01
C PHE A 164 -10.79 -10.30 14.34
N GLY A 165 -10.88 -9.43 13.33
CA GLY A 165 -11.13 -8.00 13.53
C GLY A 165 -10.00 -7.28 14.29
N ILE A 166 -8.76 -7.78 14.19
CA ILE A 166 -7.60 -7.16 14.85
C ILE A 166 -7.31 -5.83 14.17
N HIS A 167 -7.38 -4.75 14.95
CA HIS A 167 -7.15 -3.41 14.45
C HIS A 167 -5.68 -3.24 14.01
N PRO A 168 -5.37 -2.59 12.86
CA PRO A 168 -4.00 -2.43 12.36
C PRO A 168 -3.07 -1.76 13.36
N ASN A 169 -3.54 -0.80 14.16
CA ASN A 169 -2.73 -0.15 15.19
C ASN A 169 -2.20 -1.13 16.25
N VAL A 170 -2.91 -2.23 16.54
CA VAL A 170 -2.41 -3.26 17.46
C VAL A 170 -1.20 -3.96 16.84
N VAL A 171 -1.27 -4.27 15.55
CA VAL A 171 -0.16 -4.88 14.81
C VAL A 171 1.04 -3.93 14.80
N THR A 172 0.81 -2.64 14.54
CA THR A 172 1.84 -1.59 14.59
C THR A 172 2.49 -1.50 15.97
N ILE A 173 1.72 -1.51 17.07
CA ILE A 173 2.26 -1.46 18.44
C ILE A 173 3.15 -2.68 18.71
N VAL A 174 2.70 -3.89 18.33
CA VAL A 174 3.52 -5.11 18.50
C VAL A 174 4.80 -5.02 17.68
N SER A 175 4.74 -4.51 16.45
CA SER A 175 5.94 -4.32 15.63
C SER A 175 6.93 -3.36 16.27
N ILE A 176 6.46 -2.26 16.87
CA ILE A 176 7.28 -1.30 17.61
C ILE A 176 7.96 -1.95 18.84
N ILE A 177 7.21 -2.72 19.62
CA ILE A 177 7.77 -3.44 20.77
C ILE A 177 8.91 -4.35 20.31
N LEU A 178 8.71 -5.11 19.22
CA LEU A 178 9.75 -5.97 18.65
C LEU A 178 10.96 -5.19 18.15
N ALA A 179 10.74 -4.01 17.51
CA ALA A 179 11.82 -3.15 17.05
C ALA A 179 12.77 -2.74 18.17
N PHE A 180 12.21 -2.32 19.31
CA PHE A 180 12.99 -1.89 20.47
C PHE A 180 13.49 -3.07 21.31
N ALA A 181 12.81 -4.19 21.35
CA ALA A 181 13.30 -5.41 22.01
C ALA A 181 14.56 -5.97 21.33
N ALA A 182 14.74 -5.77 20.03
CA ALA A 182 15.95 -6.16 19.33
C ALA A 182 17.21 -5.41 19.84
N VAL A 183 17.06 -4.17 20.34
CA VAL A 183 18.18 -3.31 20.76
C VAL A 183 18.99 -3.94 21.91
N PRO A 184 18.42 -4.21 23.09
CA PRO A 184 19.19 -4.83 24.18
C PRO A 184 19.69 -6.23 23.81
N LEU A 185 18.91 -7.02 23.07
CA LEU A 185 19.33 -8.36 22.63
C LEU A 185 20.62 -8.29 21.80
N TRP A 186 20.70 -7.36 20.85
CA TRP A 186 21.91 -7.20 20.05
C TRP A 186 23.06 -6.58 20.85
N ALA A 187 22.78 -5.60 21.72
CA ALA A 187 23.81 -5.00 22.56
C ALA A 187 24.49 -6.03 23.48
N ASP A 188 23.73 -7.03 23.94
CA ASP A 188 24.21 -8.16 24.75
C ASP A 188 24.79 -9.32 23.92
N GLY A 189 24.91 -9.16 22.59
CA GLY A 189 25.43 -10.20 21.69
C GLY A 189 24.45 -11.36 21.42
N GLN A 190 23.19 -11.24 21.82
CA GLN A 190 22.14 -12.24 21.56
C GLN A 190 21.59 -12.10 20.12
N TRP A 191 22.45 -12.32 19.14
CA TRP A 191 22.18 -12.03 17.74
C TRP A 191 20.94 -12.72 17.20
N PHE A 192 20.77 -14.01 17.49
CA PHE A 192 19.62 -14.79 17.00
C PHE A 192 18.29 -14.17 17.41
N TRP A 193 18.10 -13.92 18.71
CA TRP A 193 16.84 -13.36 19.21
C TRP A 193 16.61 -11.93 18.75
N GLY A 194 17.68 -11.14 18.66
CA GLY A 194 17.60 -9.79 18.07
C GLY A 194 17.09 -9.82 16.62
N PHE A 195 17.60 -10.75 15.79
CA PHE A 195 17.09 -10.90 14.43
C PHE A 195 15.68 -11.47 14.37
N VAL A 196 15.30 -12.40 15.25
CA VAL A 196 13.92 -12.87 15.35
C VAL A 196 12.96 -11.70 15.60
N CYS A 197 13.29 -10.82 16.56
CA CYS A 197 12.51 -9.61 16.82
C CYS A 197 12.48 -8.66 15.63
N ALA A 198 13.63 -8.39 15.01
CA ALA A 198 13.75 -7.43 13.91
C ALA A 198 13.06 -7.89 12.62
N TYR A 199 13.19 -9.16 12.25
CA TYR A 199 12.45 -9.71 11.10
C TYR A 199 10.95 -9.84 11.40
N GLY A 200 10.59 -10.24 12.64
CA GLY A 200 9.21 -10.26 13.10
C GLY A 200 8.55 -8.89 12.96
N MET A 201 9.23 -7.84 13.44
CA MET A 201 8.81 -6.45 13.26
C MET A 201 8.62 -6.09 11.78
N SER A 202 9.60 -6.42 10.91
CA SER A 202 9.53 -6.08 9.50
C SER A 202 8.39 -6.78 8.74
N VAL A 203 8.04 -8.00 9.16
CA VAL A 203 6.87 -8.73 8.64
C VAL A 203 5.58 -8.06 9.11
N LEU A 204 5.47 -7.74 10.42
CA LEU A 204 4.30 -7.09 11.00
C LEU A 204 4.03 -5.71 10.41
N ASP A 205 5.06 -4.92 10.15
CA ASP A 205 5.03 -3.65 9.43
C ASP A 205 4.44 -3.80 8.00
N SER A 206 4.66 -4.94 7.36
CA SER A 206 4.02 -5.26 6.09
C SER A 206 2.57 -5.71 6.24
N VAL A 207 2.17 -6.22 7.41
CA VAL A 207 0.81 -6.69 7.72
C VAL A 207 -0.12 -5.52 8.02
N ASP A 208 0.27 -4.61 8.93
CA ASP A 208 -0.59 -3.54 9.43
C ASP A 208 -1.10 -2.62 8.32
N GLY A 209 -0.22 -2.18 7.43
CA GLY A 209 -0.61 -1.37 6.29
C GLY A 209 -1.54 -2.09 5.29
N LYS A 210 -1.43 -3.43 5.16
CA LYS A 210 -2.37 -4.21 4.34
C LYS A 210 -3.71 -4.39 5.03
N VAL A 211 -3.71 -4.70 6.33
CA VAL A 211 -4.93 -4.80 7.14
C VAL A 211 -5.69 -3.47 7.08
N ALA A 212 -5.01 -2.33 7.34
CA ALA A 212 -5.62 -1.01 7.30
C ALA A 212 -6.33 -0.71 5.96
N ARG A 213 -5.68 -1.04 4.84
CA ARG A 213 -6.25 -0.83 3.50
C ARG A 213 -7.39 -1.78 3.16
N LEU A 214 -7.28 -3.05 3.55
CA LEU A 214 -8.31 -4.06 3.27
C LEU A 214 -9.56 -3.87 4.13
N THR A 215 -9.41 -3.39 5.36
CA THR A 215 -10.53 -3.14 6.28
C THR A 215 -11.03 -1.70 6.23
N LEU A 216 -10.42 -0.83 5.40
CA LEU A 216 -10.74 0.60 5.30
C LEU A 216 -10.63 1.35 6.64
N THR A 217 -9.73 0.90 7.51
CA THR A 217 -9.49 1.48 8.84
C THR A 217 -8.25 2.36 8.90
N ASP A 218 -7.83 2.90 7.76
CA ASP A 218 -6.74 3.87 7.69
C ASP A 218 -6.98 5.05 8.65
N SER A 219 -6.04 5.30 9.57
CA SER A 219 -6.12 6.41 10.50
C SER A 219 -4.89 7.33 10.38
N LYS A 220 -5.08 8.64 10.66
CA LYS A 220 -3.97 9.59 10.68
C LYS A 220 -2.93 9.22 11.75
N ILE A 221 -3.40 8.78 12.90
CA ILE A 221 -2.54 8.35 14.03
C ILE A 221 -1.74 7.11 13.65
N GLY A 222 -2.39 6.08 13.07
CA GLY A 222 -1.71 4.87 12.59
C GLY A 222 -0.62 5.19 11.56
N ASN A 223 -0.90 6.11 10.63
CA ASN A 223 0.07 6.51 9.61
C ASN A 223 1.29 7.29 10.22
N VAL A 224 1.07 8.10 11.25
CA VAL A 224 2.17 8.79 11.97
C VAL A 224 3.00 7.81 12.79
N LEU A 225 2.36 6.86 13.46
CA LEU A 225 3.06 5.81 14.24
C LEU A 225 3.91 4.93 13.33
N ASP A 226 3.33 4.41 12.26
CA ASP A 226 4.01 3.57 11.27
C ASP A 226 5.22 4.30 10.65
N HIS A 227 5.00 5.46 10.02
CA HIS A 227 6.07 6.18 9.34
C HIS A 227 7.07 6.86 10.27
N GLY A 228 6.63 7.34 11.44
CA GLY A 228 7.50 8.03 12.40
C GLY A 228 8.46 7.05 13.07
N LEU A 229 7.95 5.95 13.57
CA LEU A 229 8.75 4.97 14.29
C LEU A 229 9.68 4.16 13.38
N ASP A 230 9.27 3.93 12.13
CA ASP A 230 10.13 3.35 11.09
C ASP A 230 11.43 4.11 10.85
N GLN A 231 11.42 5.42 11.11
CA GLN A 231 12.60 6.26 10.95
C GLN A 231 13.44 6.38 12.22
N VAL A 232 12.85 6.13 13.40
CA VAL A 232 13.50 6.38 14.69
C VAL A 232 14.33 5.18 15.16
N HIS A 233 13.87 3.94 14.96
CA HIS A 233 14.54 2.74 15.52
C HIS A 233 15.87 2.36 14.84
N PRO A 234 16.17 2.58 13.54
CA PRO A 234 17.41 2.10 12.92
C PRO A 234 18.69 2.62 13.56
N PRO A 235 18.82 3.88 13.98
CA PRO A 235 19.98 4.36 14.70
C PRO A 235 20.29 3.55 15.97
N PHE A 236 19.27 3.16 16.74
CA PHE A 236 19.45 2.32 17.93
C PHE A 236 19.96 0.93 17.56
N TRP A 237 19.50 0.35 16.47
CA TRP A 237 19.98 -0.94 15.95
C TRP A 237 21.45 -0.87 15.54
N TYR A 238 21.83 0.16 14.81
CA TYR A 238 23.21 0.34 14.37
C TYR A 238 24.19 0.49 15.53
N TYR A 239 23.78 1.24 16.55
CA TYR A 239 24.56 1.38 17.78
C TYR A 239 24.63 0.05 18.56
N ALA A 240 23.52 -0.65 18.70
CA ALA A 240 23.48 -1.95 19.37
C ALA A 240 24.36 -3.01 18.67
N TRP A 241 24.48 -2.96 17.34
CA TRP A 241 25.38 -3.85 16.61
C TRP A 241 26.85 -3.63 16.98
N ALA A 242 27.30 -2.38 17.12
CA ALA A 242 28.66 -2.09 17.59
C ALA A 242 28.89 -2.64 18.99
N LEU A 243 27.96 -2.39 19.93
CA LEU A 243 28.05 -2.89 21.31
C LEU A 243 28.11 -4.42 21.35
N GLY A 244 27.23 -5.11 20.62
CA GLY A 244 27.21 -6.57 20.55
C GLY A 244 28.45 -7.19 19.90
N LEU A 245 29.21 -6.41 19.09
CA LEU A 245 30.54 -6.78 18.57
C LEU A 245 31.67 -6.45 19.55
N GLY A 246 31.37 -5.92 20.74
CA GLY A 246 32.35 -5.55 21.77
C GLY A 246 32.95 -4.15 21.58
N ALA A 247 32.48 -3.37 20.62
CA ALA A 247 32.98 -2.02 20.38
C ALA A 247 32.28 -1.00 21.29
N THR A 248 32.97 -0.55 22.34
CA THR A 248 32.39 0.30 23.39
C THR A 248 32.99 1.70 23.49
N SER A 249 34.00 2.00 22.70
CA SER A 249 34.69 3.30 22.75
C SER A 249 34.98 3.86 21.35
N ALA A 250 35.15 5.17 21.28
CA ALA A 250 35.49 5.87 20.05
C ALA A 250 36.86 5.50 19.46
N ALA A 251 37.73 4.82 20.22
CA ALA A 251 39.01 4.29 19.72
C ALA A 251 38.82 3.02 18.88
N ASP A 252 37.65 2.36 18.99
CA ASP A 252 37.34 1.16 18.21
C ASP A 252 36.79 1.55 16.81
N PRO A 253 37.40 1.04 15.73
CA PRO A 253 36.92 1.30 14.38
C PRO A 253 35.47 0.90 14.12
N LEU A 254 34.97 -0.17 14.78
CA LEU A 254 33.59 -0.63 14.61
C LEU A 254 32.60 0.32 15.30
N TYR A 255 32.99 0.89 16.46
CA TYR A 255 32.19 1.93 17.11
C TYR A 255 32.05 3.15 16.17
N MET A 256 33.15 3.61 15.60
CA MET A 256 33.14 4.72 14.65
C MET A 256 32.36 4.38 13.37
N ALA A 257 32.45 3.14 12.88
CA ALA A 257 31.63 2.69 11.76
C ALA A 257 30.13 2.81 12.05
N ALA A 258 29.67 2.39 13.24
CA ALA A 258 28.26 2.54 13.64
C ALA A 258 27.85 4.01 13.76
N ILE A 259 28.70 4.88 14.28
CA ILE A 259 28.42 6.33 14.35
C ILE A 259 28.29 6.90 12.93
N TRP A 260 29.22 6.59 12.01
CA TRP A 260 29.09 7.04 10.63
C TRP A 260 27.86 6.46 9.92
N LEU A 261 27.51 5.20 10.19
CA LEU A 261 26.27 4.60 9.68
C LEU A 261 25.04 5.40 10.11
N ILE A 262 24.99 5.80 11.38
CA ILE A 262 23.89 6.65 11.90
C ILE A 262 23.91 8.02 11.21
N VAL A 263 25.07 8.65 11.09
CA VAL A 263 25.21 9.97 10.42
C VAL A 263 24.74 9.87 8.97
N PHE A 264 25.20 8.89 8.22
CA PHE A 264 24.79 8.69 6.81
C PHE A 264 23.29 8.38 6.70
N TYR A 265 22.73 7.58 7.62
CA TYR A 265 21.31 7.31 7.67
C TYR A 265 20.49 8.58 7.88
N VAL A 266 20.85 9.40 8.87
CA VAL A 266 20.13 10.66 9.17
C VAL A 266 20.24 11.64 8.00
N ALA A 267 21.47 11.81 7.45
CA ALA A 267 21.69 12.66 6.29
C ALA A 267 20.85 12.20 5.08
N ASP A 268 20.75 10.89 4.87
CA ASP A 268 19.93 10.31 3.82
C ASP A 268 18.45 10.62 3.98
N ARG A 269 17.91 10.57 5.21
CA ARG A 269 16.52 10.99 5.48
C ARG A 269 16.28 12.46 5.16
N VAL A 270 17.25 13.32 5.48
CA VAL A 270 17.19 14.75 5.15
C VAL A 270 17.18 14.95 3.63
N VAL A 271 18.10 14.31 2.91
CA VAL A 271 18.17 14.36 1.43
C VAL A 271 16.87 13.90 0.79
N LEU A 272 16.31 12.79 1.22
CA LEU A 272 15.02 12.31 0.71
C LEU A 272 13.84 13.25 1.03
N GLY A 273 13.89 13.92 2.20
CA GLY A 273 12.92 14.97 2.56
C GLY A 273 13.01 16.18 1.64
N ILE A 274 14.23 16.62 1.31
CA ILE A 274 14.48 17.71 0.35
C ILE A 274 14.01 17.31 -1.04
N ALA A 275 14.37 16.08 -1.49
CA ALA A 275 13.94 15.53 -2.76
C ALA A 275 12.42 15.58 -2.90
N LYS A 276 11.69 15.06 -1.91
CA LYS A 276 10.22 15.05 -1.94
C LYS A 276 9.61 16.45 -2.03
N ARG A 277 10.21 17.44 -1.34
CA ARG A 277 9.75 18.85 -1.40
C ARG A 277 10.02 19.48 -2.76
N ARG A 278 11.14 19.16 -3.39
CA ARG A 278 11.56 19.74 -4.67
C ARG A 278 10.85 19.11 -5.86
N ILE A 279 10.73 17.78 -5.85
CA ILE A 279 10.20 16.98 -6.95
C ILE A 279 8.65 16.84 -6.85
N GLY A 280 8.05 17.04 -5.68
CA GLY A 280 6.62 16.90 -5.43
C GLY A 280 6.16 15.46 -5.13
N HIS A 281 7.00 14.45 -5.40
CA HIS A 281 6.73 13.03 -5.13
C HIS A 281 7.97 12.32 -4.56
N ALA A 282 7.86 11.01 -4.27
CA ALA A 282 8.98 10.26 -3.74
C ALA A 282 10.06 10.04 -4.82
N LEU A 283 11.34 10.31 -4.52
CA LEU A 283 12.48 10.15 -5.43
C LEU A 283 12.48 8.81 -6.19
N HIS A 284 12.16 7.73 -5.48
CA HIS A 284 12.16 6.38 -6.06
C HIS A 284 11.02 6.08 -7.05
N SER A 285 10.08 7.00 -7.21
CA SER A 285 8.98 6.90 -8.19
C SER A 285 9.21 7.81 -9.40
N SER A 286 10.40 8.41 -9.53
CA SER A 286 10.71 9.36 -10.60
C SER A 286 11.01 8.66 -11.92
N THR A 287 11.78 7.57 -11.89
CA THR A 287 12.15 6.81 -13.09
C THR A 287 12.21 5.31 -12.81
N PRO A 288 12.11 4.45 -13.87
CA PRO A 288 12.28 3.00 -13.71
C PRO A 288 13.65 2.60 -13.12
N LEU A 289 14.69 3.41 -13.34
CA LEU A 289 16.01 3.21 -12.74
C LEU A 289 15.93 3.41 -11.21
N ASP A 290 15.30 4.49 -10.76
CA ASP A 290 15.15 4.78 -9.32
C ASP A 290 14.35 3.68 -8.60
N GLU A 291 13.36 3.09 -9.27
CA GLU A 291 12.62 1.93 -8.75
C GLU A 291 13.50 0.68 -8.61
N ARG A 292 14.34 0.39 -9.61
CA ARG A 292 15.25 -0.76 -9.56
C ARG A 292 16.30 -0.58 -8.45
N VAL A 293 16.90 0.60 -8.39
CA VAL A 293 17.88 0.93 -7.36
C VAL A 293 17.28 0.84 -5.96
N ARG A 294 16.04 1.26 -5.78
CA ARG A 294 15.30 1.13 -4.51
C ARG A 294 15.27 -0.30 -3.97
N SER A 295 15.29 -1.31 -4.83
CA SER A 295 15.22 -2.72 -4.40
C SER A 295 16.45 -3.17 -3.60
N ILE A 296 17.61 -2.51 -3.81
CA ILE A 296 18.90 -2.91 -3.25
C ILE A 296 19.60 -1.86 -2.37
N ILE A 297 19.14 -0.62 -2.34
CA ILE A 297 19.74 0.44 -1.50
C ILE A 297 19.73 0.08 -0.02
N ALA A 298 20.53 0.82 0.77
CA ALA A 298 20.62 0.63 2.22
C ALA A 298 19.32 1.01 2.93
N ARG A 299 18.39 0.07 2.92
CA ARG A 299 17.14 0.12 3.67
C ARG A 299 17.19 -0.91 4.79
N ARG A 300 16.37 -0.70 5.84
CA ARG A 300 16.26 -1.56 7.01
C ARG A 300 16.42 -3.05 6.69
N ASN A 301 15.61 -3.57 5.77
CA ASN A 301 15.63 -5.00 5.42
C ASN A 301 16.96 -5.43 4.77
N ILE A 302 17.51 -4.62 3.88
CA ILE A 302 18.77 -4.92 3.18
C ILE A 302 19.94 -4.84 4.16
N THR A 303 20.07 -3.76 4.93
CA THR A 303 21.15 -3.60 5.91
C THR A 303 21.13 -4.69 6.97
N MET A 304 19.94 -5.05 7.47
CA MET A 304 19.74 -6.13 8.43
C MET A 304 20.13 -7.49 7.83
N THR A 305 19.80 -7.75 6.57
CA THR A 305 20.16 -9.01 5.90
C THR A 305 21.66 -9.12 5.64
N ILE A 306 22.31 -8.04 5.24
CA ILE A 306 23.78 -8.01 5.10
C ILE A 306 24.45 -8.32 6.44
N MET A 307 23.99 -7.67 7.52
CA MET A 307 24.54 -7.89 8.85
C MET A 307 24.29 -9.32 9.35
N ALA A 308 23.09 -9.88 9.13
CA ALA A 308 22.78 -11.27 9.49
C ALA A 308 23.67 -12.26 8.73
N ALA A 309 23.84 -12.07 7.42
CA ALA A 309 24.69 -12.92 6.59
C ALA A 309 26.16 -12.84 7.04
N ALA A 310 26.66 -11.66 7.34
CA ALA A 310 28.03 -11.46 7.83
C ALA A 310 28.27 -12.15 9.19
N LEU A 311 27.30 -12.06 10.13
CA LEU A 311 27.38 -12.74 11.42
C LEU A 311 27.35 -14.26 11.26
N LEU A 312 26.50 -14.80 10.38
CA LEU A 312 26.47 -16.23 10.06
C LEU A 312 27.79 -16.73 9.48
N ALA A 313 28.50 -15.86 8.75
CA ALA A 313 29.85 -16.13 8.23
C ALA A 313 30.98 -15.90 9.23
N GLY A 314 30.67 -15.54 10.48
CA GLY A 314 31.69 -15.19 11.49
C GLY A 314 32.40 -13.85 11.23
N ALA A 315 31.88 -13.02 10.33
CA ALA A 315 32.46 -11.77 9.88
C ALA A 315 31.63 -10.53 10.29
N GLY A 316 31.11 -10.49 11.53
CA GLY A 316 30.26 -9.41 12.02
C GLY A 316 30.90 -8.02 11.92
N GLY A 317 32.18 -7.88 12.28
CA GLY A 317 32.90 -6.61 12.16
C GLY A 317 32.99 -6.11 10.70
N PRO A 318 33.53 -6.90 9.77
CA PRO A 318 33.46 -6.59 8.33
C PRO A 318 32.05 -6.29 7.84
N GLY A 319 31.03 -7.03 8.32
CA GLY A 319 29.63 -6.81 8.01
C GLY A 319 29.16 -5.40 8.36
N LEU A 320 29.47 -4.92 9.54
CA LEU A 320 29.13 -3.55 9.97
C LEU A 320 29.80 -2.51 9.08
N ILE A 321 31.08 -2.70 8.72
CA ILE A 321 31.79 -1.80 7.81
C ILE A 321 31.14 -1.79 6.41
N ILE A 322 30.77 -2.96 5.89
CA ILE A 322 30.08 -3.08 4.58
C ILE A 322 28.74 -2.35 4.62
N VAL A 323 27.94 -2.53 5.67
CA VAL A 323 26.66 -1.85 5.82
C VAL A 323 26.85 -0.33 5.88
N THR A 324 27.90 0.15 6.59
CA THR A 324 28.24 1.58 6.67
C THR A 324 28.61 2.14 5.31
N ALA A 325 29.50 1.45 4.58
CA ALA A 325 29.87 1.87 3.22
C ALA A 325 28.67 1.88 2.27
N TRP A 326 27.81 0.86 2.36
CA TRP A 326 26.59 0.76 1.55
C TRP A 326 25.58 1.89 1.83
N GLN A 327 25.45 2.29 3.10
CA GLN A 327 24.65 3.46 3.47
C GLN A 327 25.24 4.76 2.92
N GLY A 328 26.57 4.90 2.98
CA GLY A 328 27.28 6.03 2.37
C GLY A 328 27.06 6.12 0.86
N LEU A 329 27.20 5.01 0.14
CA LEU A 329 26.93 4.93 -1.31
C LEU A 329 25.46 5.25 -1.62
N THR A 330 24.54 4.79 -0.79
CA THR A 330 23.11 5.11 -0.91
C THR A 330 22.86 6.61 -0.74
N LEU A 331 23.48 7.24 0.24
CA LEU A 331 23.38 8.70 0.45
C LEU A 331 23.92 9.47 -0.76
N LEU A 332 25.07 9.07 -1.29
CA LEU A 332 25.64 9.69 -2.50
C LEU A 332 24.72 9.57 -3.70
N TRP A 333 24.13 8.39 -3.91
CA TRP A 333 23.14 8.17 -4.97
C TRP A 333 21.93 9.09 -4.81
N HIS A 334 21.33 9.13 -3.62
CA HIS A 334 20.16 9.99 -3.38
C HIS A 334 20.50 11.47 -3.53
N GLY A 335 21.69 11.90 -3.08
CA GLY A 335 22.17 13.27 -3.26
C GLY A 335 22.32 13.64 -4.74
N ALA A 336 23.01 12.80 -5.52
CA ALA A 336 23.21 13.00 -6.95
C ALA A 336 21.87 13.02 -7.72
N ARG A 337 20.98 12.07 -7.44
CA ARG A 337 19.63 12.03 -8.08
C ARG A 337 18.76 13.20 -7.69
N THR A 338 18.81 13.63 -6.43
CA THR A 338 18.08 14.83 -5.96
C THR A 338 18.58 16.09 -6.66
N ALA A 339 19.89 16.24 -6.81
CA ALA A 339 20.48 17.34 -7.54
C ALA A 339 20.09 17.30 -9.03
N TRP A 340 20.21 16.13 -9.66
CA TRP A 340 19.86 15.95 -11.06
C TRP A 340 18.38 16.26 -11.34
N LEU A 341 17.47 15.62 -10.66
CA LEU A 341 16.04 15.77 -10.89
C LEU A 341 15.49 17.10 -10.38
N GLY A 342 16.00 17.60 -9.26
CA GLY A 342 15.48 18.81 -8.64
C GLY A 342 16.03 20.12 -9.21
N PHE A 343 17.18 20.07 -9.92
CA PHE A 343 17.85 21.28 -10.42
C PHE A 343 18.10 21.26 -11.93
N LEU A 344 18.29 20.07 -12.54
CA LEU A 344 18.74 19.95 -13.91
C LEU A 344 17.68 19.46 -14.90
N SER A 345 16.62 18.83 -14.46
CA SER A 345 15.58 18.24 -15.34
C SER A 345 14.15 18.56 -14.89
N PRO A 346 13.69 19.82 -14.96
CA PRO A 346 12.30 20.13 -14.59
C PRO A 346 11.24 19.53 -15.52
N GLN A 347 11.60 19.12 -16.73
CA GLN A 347 10.66 18.68 -17.78
C GLN A 347 10.45 17.17 -17.92
N GLU A 348 11.36 16.33 -17.40
CA GLU A 348 11.25 14.87 -17.49
C GLU A 348 10.41 14.24 -16.37
N MET A 349 9.84 15.05 -15.49
CA MET A 349 9.26 14.62 -14.21
C MET A 349 7.75 14.42 -14.20
N ARG A 350 7.13 14.09 -15.31
CA ARG A 350 5.75 13.59 -15.26
C ARG A 350 5.79 12.07 -15.47
N PRO A 351 5.40 11.25 -14.47
CA PRO A 351 5.04 9.87 -14.78
C PRO A 351 3.90 9.96 -15.79
N GLU A 352 4.06 9.32 -16.91
CA GLU A 352 2.97 9.13 -17.88
C GLU A 352 1.77 8.58 -17.11
N ALA A 353 0.65 9.28 -17.22
CA ALA A 353 -0.61 9.00 -16.56
C ALA A 353 -1.22 7.68 -17.04
#